data_528c88921c4df85885680ea5c73ccac1
#
_entry.id   528c88921c4df85885680ea5c73ccac1
#
_cell.length_a   1.000
_cell.length_b   1.000
_cell.length_c   1.000
_cell.angle_alpha   90.00
_cell.angle_beta   90.00
_cell.angle_gamma   90.00
#
_symmetry.space_group_name_H-M   'P 1'
#
loop_
_entity.id
_entity.type
_entity.pdbx_description
1 polymer ?
#
loop_
_entity_poly.entity_id
_entity_poly.type
_entity_poly.pdbx_seq_one_letter_code
_entity_poly.pdbx_strand_id
1 'polypeptide(L)'
;MSEDFEPLVEAARAGDEHAFRALIEPLARELHAYAYRMLGGFHDADDALQESRLKAWRALATYEPRASFRAWMYRIVTNTCLDLLKARGSVSIYSAVGFVWFST
;
A
#
# COMPACT_ATOMS: atom_id res chain seq x y z
N MET A 1 15.41 -0.07 13.60
CA MET A 1 14.09 0.03 12.99
C MET A 1 13.63 -1.27 12.40
N SER A 2 14.43 -1.85 11.51
CA SER A 2 14.04 -3.11 10.89
C SER A 2 13.93 -4.25 11.90
N GLU A 3 14.69 -4.18 12.99
CA GLU A 3 14.64 -5.20 14.02
C GLU A 3 13.28 -5.27 14.69
N ASP A 4 12.61 -4.12 14.83
CA ASP A 4 11.30 -4.06 15.47
C ASP A 4 10.20 -4.59 14.57
N PHE A 5 10.41 -4.51 13.26
CA PHE A 5 9.40 -4.96 12.31
C PHE A 5 9.35 -6.48 12.17
N GLU A 6 10.48 -7.14 12.27
CA GLU A 6 10.50 -8.59 12.04
C GLU A 6 9.61 -9.38 12.98
N PRO A 7 9.66 -9.17 14.30
CA PRO A 7 8.76 -9.89 15.19
C PRO A 7 7.29 -9.57 14.92
N LEU A 8 6.99 -8.33 14.54
CA LEU A 8 5.62 -7.94 14.21
C LEU A 8 5.17 -8.61 12.93
N VAL A 9 6.05 -8.71 11.94
CA VAL A 9 5.71 -9.38 10.69
C VAL A 9 5.39 -10.84 10.94
N GLU A 10 6.20 -11.52 11.74
CA GLU A 10 5.96 -12.93 12.05
C GLU A 10 4.65 -13.13 12.80
N ALA A 11 4.38 -12.27 13.77
CA ALA A 11 3.12 -12.35 14.51
C ALA A 11 1.93 -12.09 13.61
N ALA A 12 2.03 -11.08 12.74
CA ALA A 12 0.94 -10.76 11.81
C ALA A 12 0.70 -11.90 10.83
N ARG A 13 1.76 -12.54 10.35
CA ARG A 13 1.63 -13.70 9.47
C ARG A 13 0.90 -14.84 10.15
N ALA A 14 1.07 -14.95 11.46
CA ALA A 14 0.38 -15.97 12.24
C ALA A 14 -1.06 -15.61 12.55
N GLY A 15 -1.53 -14.45 12.09
CA GLY A 15 -2.91 -14.02 12.25
C GLY A 15 -3.15 -13.00 13.34
N ASP A 16 -2.09 -12.41 13.89
CA ASP A 16 -2.23 -11.40 14.94
C ASP A 16 -2.57 -10.05 14.33
N GLU A 17 -3.82 -9.64 14.45
CA GLU A 17 -4.28 -8.37 13.90
C GLU A 17 -3.67 -7.16 14.59
N HIS A 18 -3.36 -7.29 15.87
CA HIS A 18 -2.72 -6.19 16.61
C HIS A 18 -1.32 -5.95 16.09
N ALA A 19 -0.59 -7.02 15.78
CA ALA A 19 0.75 -6.90 15.21
C ALA A 19 0.68 -6.25 13.84
N PHE A 20 -0.30 -6.62 13.03
CA PHE A 20 -0.47 -6.02 11.72
C PHE A 20 -0.78 -4.53 11.84
N ARG A 21 -1.67 -4.17 12.74
CA ARG A 21 -1.98 -2.76 12.97
C ARG A 21 -0.74 -1.99 13.41
N ALA A 22 0.07 -2.59 14.27
CA ALA A 22 1.31 -1.95 14.72
C ALA A 22 2.30 -1.74 13.58
N LEU A 23 2.26 -2.60 12.55
CA LEU A 23 3.08 -2.41 11.35
C LEU A 23 2.59 -1.27 10.50
N ILE A 24 1.28 -1.14 10.36
CA ILE A 24 0.67 -0.15 9.46
C ILE A 24 0.63 1.25 10.07
N GLU A 25 0.33 1.35 11.36
CA GLU A 25 0.12 2.65 12.00
C GLU A 25 1.23 3.66 11.76
N PRO A 26 2.50 3.31 11.91
CA PRO A 26 3.56 4.28 11.65
C PRO A 26 3.62 4.77 10.21
N LEU A 27 3.06 4.01 9.28
CA LEU A 27 3.09 4.35 7.86
C LEU A 27 1.80 5.00 7.38
N ALA A 28 0.73 4.94 8.18
CA ALA A 28 -0.60 5.33 7.72
C ALA A 28 -0.65 6.75 7.18
N ARG A 29 -0.04 7.69 7.90
CA ARG A 29 -0.07 9.10 7.50
C ARG A 29 0.64 9.34 6.17
N GLU A 30 1.83 8.76 6.02
CA GLU A 30 2.58 8.97 4.78
C GLU A 30 1.93 8.26 3.60
N LEU A 31 1.35 7.08 3.82
CA LEU A 31 0.66 6.36 2.77
C LEU A 31 -0.61 7.09 2.34
N HIS A 32 -1.32 7.68 3.29
CA HIS A 32 -2.50 8.48 2.97
C HIS A 32 -2.11 9.70 2.14
N ALA A 33 -1.04 10.39 2.53
CA ALA A 33 -0.56 11.55 1.78
C ALA A 33 -0.16 11.16 0.36
N TYR A 34 0.46 10.02 0.22
CA TYR A 34 0.86 9.51 -1.08
C TYR A 34 -0.37 9.22 -1.96
N ALA A 35 -1.36 8.52 -1.39
CA ALA A 35 -2.60 8.23 -2.10
C ALA A 35 -3.34 9.50 -2.46
N TYR A 36 -3.34 10.49 -1.57
CA TYR A 36 -3.97 11.77 -1.83
C TYR A 36 -3.34 12.46 -3.04
N ARG A 37 -2.03 12.43 -3.14
CA ARG A 37 -1.35 13.04 -4.29
C ARG A 37 -1.70 12.34 -5.59
N MET A 38 -1.91 11.04 -5.55
CA MET A 38 -2.27 10.29 -6.74
C MET A 38 -3.74 10.49 -7.13
N LEU A 39 -4.64 10.54 -6.16
CA LEU A 39 -6.08 10.53 -6.42
C LEU A 39 -6.72 11.90 -6.38
N GLY A 40 -6.12 12.84 -5.69
CA GLY A 40 -6.62 14.21 -5.63
C GLY A 40 -7.77 14.46 -4.66
N GLY A 41 -8.16 13.47 -3.88
CA GLY A 41 -9.26 13.64 -2.92
C GLY A 41 -8.98 12.94 -1.61
N PHE A 42 -9.40 13.56 -0.52
CA PHE A 42 -9.18 13.03 0.80
C PHE A 42 -9.93 11.71 1.03
N HIS A 43 -11.21 11.69 0.67
CA HIS A 43 -12.01 10.48 0.84
C HIS A 43 -11.53 9.34 -0.05
N ASP A 44 -11.12 9.67 -1.26
CA ASP A 44 -10.59 8.65 -2.17
C ASP A 44 -9.30 8.08 -1.64
N ALA A 45 -8.45 8.92 -1.06
CA ALA A 45 -7.21 8.46 -0.46
C ALA A 45 -7.48 7.55 0.73
N ASP A 46 -8.49 7.89 1.53
CA ASP A 46 -8.89 7.09 2.66
C ASP A 46 -9.38 5.71 2.22
N ASP A 47 -10.23 5.69 1.20
CA ASP A 47 -10.73 4.44 0.63
C ASP A 47 -9.61 3.58 0.08
N ALA A 48 -8.67 4.21 -0.64
CA ALA A 48 -7.53 3.49 -1.19
C ALA A 48 -6.68 2.88 -0.11
N LEU A 49 -6.49 3.61 1.00
CA LEU A 49 -5.70 3.09 2.10
C LEU A 49 -6.40 1.91 2.77
N GLN A 50 -7.72 2.00 2.96
CA GLN A 50 -8.48 0.90 3.53
C GLN A 50 -8.39 -0.35 2.67
N GLU A 51 -8.57 -0.19 1.37
CA GLU A 51 -8.46 -1.31 0.46
C GLU A 51 -7.04 -1.88 0.44
N SER A 52 -6.05 -1.02 0.50
CA SER A 52 -4.65 -1.45 0.53
C SER A 52 -4.35 -2.26 1.79
N ARG A 53 -4.92 -1.87 2.92
CA ARG A 53 -4.77 -2.62 4.16
C ARG A 53 -5.32 -4.03 4.03
N LEU A 54 -6.50 -4.16 3.42
CA LEU A 54 -7.09 -5.48 3.20
C LEU A 54 -6.25 -6.33 2.27
N LYS A 55 -5.75 -5.73 1.20
CA LYS A 55 -4.88 -6.44 0.26
C LYS A 55 -3.60 -6.90 0.95
N ALA A 56 -3.03 -6.02 1.76
CA ALA A 56 -1.80 -6.35 2.49
C ALA A 56 -2.04 -7.49 3.47
N TRP A 57 -3.14 -7.45 4.19
CA TRP A 57 -3.48 -8.50 5.13
C TRP A 57 -3.59 -9.86 4.42
N ARG A 58 -4.28 -9.89 3.29
CA ARG A 58 -4.46 -11.11 2.52
C ARG A 58 -3.17 -11.61 1.89
N ALA A 59 -2.30 -10.70 1.49
CA ALA A 59 -1.06 -11.04 0.81
C ALA A 59 0.12 -11.20 1.74
N LEU A 60 -0.09 -11.04 3.04
CA LEU A 60 1.02 -11.03 3.99
C LEU A 60 1.81 -12.34 3.97
N ALA A 61 1.14 -13.45 3.70
CA ALA A 61 1.81 -14.73 3.61
C ALA A 61 2.83 -14.79 2.47
N THR A 62 2.64 -13.93 1.45
CA THR A 62 3.53 -13.89 0.29
C THR A 62 4.62 -12.84 0.43
N TYR A 63 4.56 -12.05 1.49
CA TYR A 63 5.57 -11.03 1.72
C TYR A 63 6.93 -11.67 1.97
N GLU A 64 7.92 -11.23 1.22
CA GLU A 64 9.29 -11.70 1.41
C GLU A 64 10.15 -10.58 1.96
N PRO A 65 11.00 -10.87 2.94
CA PRO A 65 11.80 -9.81 3.58
C PRO A 65 12.94 -9.26 2.72
N ARG A 66 12.87 -9.41 1.42
CA ARG A 66 13.86 -8.85 0.49
C ARG A 66 13.71 -7.34 0.38
N ALA A 67 12.49 -6.86 0.49
CA ALA A 67 12.21 -5.44 0.48
C ALA A 67 11.69 -5.06 1.86
N SER A 68 11.81 -3.79 2.21
CA SER A 68 11.27 -3.34 3.48
C SER A 68 9.74 -3.44 3.44
N PHE A 69 9.14 -3.60 4.60
CA PHE A 69 7.69 -3.61 4.72
C PHE A 69 7.10 -2.29 4.18
N ARG A 70 7.79 -1.18 4.43
CA ARG A 70 7.37 0.12 3.94
C ARG A 70 7.30 0.14 2.41
N ALA A 71 8.35 -0.35 1.74
CA ALA A 71 8.37 -0.40 0.28
C ALA A 71 7.27 -1.30 -0.27
N TRP A 72 7.04 -2.41 0.40
CA TRP A 72 5.99 -3.35 0.01
C TRP A 72 4.62 -2.70 0.11
N MET A 73 4.38 -1.95 1.19
CA MET A 73 3.11 -1.23 1.34
C MET A 73 2.93 -0.15 0.28
N TYR A 74 4.01 0.56 -0.05
CA TYR A 74 3.93 1.56 -1.12
C TYR A 74 3.54 0.95 -2.46
N ARG A 75 4.05 -0.24 -2.74
CA ARG A 75 3.68 -0.94 -3.97
C ARG A 75 2.18 -1.26 -3.97
N ILE A 76 1.68 -1.76 -2.87
CA ILE A 76 0.26 -2.11 -2.76
C ILE A 76 -0.61 -0.87 -2.93
N VAL A 77 -0.25 0.22 -2.25
CA VAL A 77 -1.01 1.46 -2.34
C VAL A 77 -0.97 2.02 -3.76
N THR A 78 0.20 1.99 -4.40
CA THR A 78 0.33 2.46 -5.78
C THR A 78 -0.61 1.69 -6.71
N ASN A 79 -0.58 0.36 -6.62
CA ASN A 79 -1.43 -0.47 -7.46
C ASN A 79 -2.91 -0.22 -7.19
N THR A 80 -3.28 -0.05 -5.94
CA THR A 80 -4.66 0.25 -5.57
C THR A 80 -5.11 1.57 -6.16
N CYS A 81 -4.28 2.60 -6.05
CA CYS A 81 -4.61 3.91 -6.61
C CYS A 81 -4.74 3.86 -8.13
N LEU A 82 -3.84 3.14 -8.80
CA LEU A 82 -3.92 3.01 -10.25
C LEU A 82 -5.20 2.29 -10.67
N ASP A 83 -5.60 1.26 -9.95
CA ASP A 83 -6.85 0.56 -10.23
C ASP A 83 -8.05 1.48 -10.08
N LEU A 84 -8.05 2.32 -9.05
CA LEU A 84 -9.14 3.27 -8.84
C LEU A 84 -9.19 4.31 -9.95
N LEU A 85 -8.03 4.79 -10.38
CA LEU A 85 -7.98 5.75 -11.49
C LEU A 85 -8.48 5.13 -12.78
N LYS A 86 -8.15 3.88 -13.04
CA LYS A 86 -8.67 3.15 -14.19
C LYS A 86 -10.19 3.07 -14.14
N ALA A 87 -10.72 2.72 -12.98
CA ALA A 87 -12.16 2.57 -12.81
C ALA A 87 -12.91 3.88 -13.06
N ARG A 88 -12.25 5.01 -12.82
CA ARG A 88 -12.84 6.33 -13.08
C ARG A 88 -12.70 6.78 -14.52
N GLY A 89 -11.99 6.03 -15.36
CA GLY A 89 -11.73 6.47 -16.72
C GLY A 89 -10.65 7.53 -16.84
N SER A 90 -9.85 7.72 -15.80
CA SER A 90 -8.78 8.73 -15.81
C SER A 90 -7.48 8.19 -16.36
N VAL A 91 -7.54 7.05 -17.04
CA VAL A 91 -6.37 6.31 -17.47
C VAL A 91 -5.58 7.03 -18.55
N SER A 92 -6.26 7.79 -19.41
CA SER A 92 -5.61 8.38 -20.59
C SER A 92 -4.42 9.26 -20.21
N ILE A 93 -4.53 10.01 -19.13
CA ILE A 93 -3.44 10.87 -18.67
C ILE A 93 -2.40 10.04 -17.93
N TYR A 94 -2.86 9.17 -17.07
CA TYR A 94 -1.98 8.40 -16.20
C TYR A 94 -1.33 7.22 -16.90
N SER A 95 -1.91 6.73 -17.99
CA SER A 95 -1.32 5.62 -18.70
C SER A 95 0.01 6.01 -19.35
N ALA A 96 0.14 7.26 -19.80
CA ALA A 96 1.40 7.74 -20.34
C ALA A 96 2.48 7.79 -19.26
N VAL A 97 2.15 8.36 -18.12
CA VAL A 97 3.09 8.47 -17.00
C VAL A 97 3.34 7.10 -16.37
N GLY A 98 2.26 6.36 -16.12
CA GLY A 98 2.35 5.06 -15.50
C GLY A 98 3.05 4.04 -16.36
N PHE A 99 2.87 4.12 -17.67
CA PHE A 99 3.54 3.23 -18.59
C PHE A 99 5.06 3.42 -18.51
N VAL A 100 5.52 4.66 -18.51
CA VAL A 100 6.94 4.95 -18.39
C VAL A 100 7.46 4.43 -17.06
N TRP A 101 6.67 4.57 -16.03
CA TRP A 101 7.03 4.13 -14.69
C TRP A 101 7.18 2.62 -14.59
N PHE A 102 6.26 1.89 -15.19
CA PHE A 102 6.21 0.44 -15.04
C PHE A 102 6.99 -0.31 -16.11
N SER A 103 7.36 0.35 -17.19
CA SER A 103 8.17 -0.30 -18.21
C SER A 103 9.65 -0.31 -17.83
N THR A 104 10.01 0.41 -16.79
CA THR A 104 11.36 0.36 -16.26
C THR A 104 11.39 -0.54 -15.05
#